data_628104ab5c3cbb996ffc104c39978fc7
#
_entry.id   628104ab5c3cbb996ffc104c39978fc7
#
_cell.length_a   1.000
_cell.length_b   1.000
_cell.length_c   1.000
_cell.angle_alpha   90.00
_cell.angle_beta   90.00
_cell.angle_gamma   90.00
#
_symmetry.space_group_name_H-M   'P 1'
#
loop_
_entity.id
_entity.type
_entity.pdbx_description
1 polymer ?
#
loop_
_entity_poly.entity_id
_entity_poly.type
_entity_poly.pdbx_seq_one_letter_code
_entity_poly.pdbx_strand_id
1 'polypeptide(L)'
;VKLKNILKNRSFFFMWIGSAISELGGAFGTLCNSILVYELTGSEMALSSMWLLYFIPSLILQLISGPFIDKWSRKWIMIFSQWIRASVFLLPLMMLVSGSIEVWHIYVVQIVVGLITPLYTPASQAITPSIVSQEQLQDANAYIDGMTRLMMFLAPVLGGVVIHYIGTEFTLSFVCICLFVSGAFLLYIKEKRTTTDIRKTWLEQFLQGFTYFFTKPIIVWLVIFLTFVQFGVGVTMVTNLPYIKDELSAGYAEYGYFMAGFPLGYVIGSVLVGKVTYKSRRILMLGGLFIGGLTYISLGFNHSIVIAIIIEVIAGICIAFFNVHNTTICQQTVPNNMMGQVFSVRLFFIRSAMPLGVLVGGILSEMWGVRALYVIIGAIICVTSLIGMLLPYFKFLDEAIEKKSA
;
A
#
# COMPACT_ATOMS: atom_id res chain seq x y z
N VAL A 1 -14.44 -26.82 -6.90
CA VAL A 1 -13.87 -28.08 -6.38
C VAL A 1 -12.34 -28.05 -6.32
N LYS A 2 -11.63 -27.30 -7.19
CA LYS A 2 -10.15 -27.19 -7.18
C LYS A 2 -9.59 -26.35 -6.01
N LEU A 3 -10.31 -25.35 -5.54
CA LEU A 3 -9.87 -24.43 -4.49
C LEU A 3 -9.52 -25.09 -3.14
N LYS A 4 -10.25 -26.12 -2.72
CA LYS A 4 -10.00 -26.82 -1.43
C LYS A 4 -8.67 -27.60 -1.37
N ASN A 5 -8.03 -27.91 -2.49
CA ASN A 5 -6.82 -28.75 -2.50
C ASN A 5 -5.54 -27.96 -2.14
N ILE A 6 -5.48 -26.67 -2.38
CA ILE A 6 -4.26 -25.87 -2.09
C ILE A 6 -4.04 -25.68 -0.58
N LEU A 7 -5.11 -25.49 0.20
CA LEU A 7 -5.03 -25.38 1.65
C LEU A 7 -4.62 -26.69 2.35
N LYS A 8 -4.67 -27.83 1.66
CA LYS A 8 -4.10 -29.10 2.13
C LYS A 8 -2.58 -29.15 2.04
N ASN A 9 -1.97 -28.28 1.22
CA ASN A 9 -0.53 -28.11 1.20
C ASN A 9 -0.09 -27.41 2.49
N ARG A 10 0.53 -28.17 3.38
CA ARG A 10 0.93 -27.72 4.72
C ARG A 10 1.84 -26.48 4.68
N SER A 11 2.80 -26.44 3.76
CA SER A 11 3.72 -25.30 3.62
C SER A 11 2.98 -24.03 3.18
N PHE A 12 2.06 -24.16 2.21
CA PHE A 12 1.25 -23.04 1.76
C PHE A 12 0.30 -22.54 2.86
N PHE A 13 -0.38 -23.46 3.55
CA PHE A 13 -1.29 -23.13 4.64
C PHE A 13 -0.61 -22.31 5.76
N PHE A 14 0.56 -22.78 6.23
CA PHE A 14 1.31 -22.06 7.26
C PHE A 14 1.86 -20.70 6.77
N MET A 15 2.29 -20.61 5.52
CA MET A 15 2.68 -19.34 4.92
C MET A 15 1.49 -18.38 4.85
N TRP A 16 0.35 -18.84 4.36
CA TRP A 16 -0.85 -18.03 4.18
C TRP A 16 -1.40 -17.50 5.51
N ILE A 17 -1.55 -18.36 6.53
CA ILE A 17 -1.98 -17.95 7.88
C ILE A 17 -0.93 -17.04 8.53
N GLY A 18 0.35 -17.38 8.46
CA GLY A 18 1.41 -16.54 9.00
C GLY A 18 1.41 -15.15 8.38
N SER A 19 1.21 -15.05 7.07
CA SER A 19 1.07 -13.76 6.38
C SER A 19 -0.20 -13.00 6.80
N ALA A 20 -1.34 -13.67 6.97
CA ALA A 20 -2.57 -13.03 7.44
C ALA A 20 -2.39 -12.40 8.83
N ILE A 21 -1.80 -13.15 9.76
CA ILE A 21 -1.49 -12.68 11.12
C ILE A 21 -0.49 -11.50 11.07
N SER A 22 0.51 -11.57 10.20
CA SER A 22 1.48 -10.49 9.98
C SER A 22 0.83 -9.22 9.47
N GLU A 23 -0.06 -9.31 8.47
CA GLU A 23 -0.79 -8.17 7.92
C GLU A 23 -1.67 -7.50 8.99
N LEU A 24 -2.39 -8.31 9.76
CA LEU A 24 -3.20 -7.82 10.87
C LEU A 24 -2.35 -7.11 11.93
N GLY A 25 -1.29 -7.76 12.41
CA GLY A 25 -0.37 -7.17 13.40
C GLY A 25 0.33 -5.91 12.86
N GLY A 26 0.75 -5.91 11.59
CA GLY A 26 1.36 -4.76 10.94
C GLY A 26 0.43 -3.55 10.84
N ALA A 27 -0.83 -3.77 10.45
CA ALA A 27 -1.83 -2.71 10.37
C ALA A 27 -2.17 -2.12 11.76
N PHE A 28 -2.33 -2.97 12.78
CA PHE A 28 -2.52 -2.54 14.17
C PHE A 28 -1.33 -1.74 14.68
N GLY A 29 -0.10 -2.21 14.41
CA GLY A 29 1.12 -1.49 14.77
C GLY A 29 1.22 -0.12 14.12
N THR A 30 0.84 -0.01 12.84
CA THR A 30 0.80 1.26 12.12
C THR A 30 -0.22 2.24 12.72
N LEU A 31 -1.42 1.76 13.06
CA LEU A 31 -2.44 2.57 13.73
C LEU A 31 -1.95 3.05 15.10
N CYS A 32 -1.40 2.14 15.94
CA CYS A 32 -0.86 2.49 17.25
C CYS A 32 0.24 3.54 17.15
N ASN A 33 1.20 3.36 16.23
CA ASN A 33 2.30 4.30 16.05
C ASN A 33 1.78 5.69 15.66
N SER A 34 0.83 5.77 14.72
CA SER A 34 0.24 7.05 14.29
C SER A 34 -0.50 7.74 15.44
N ILE A 35 -1.31 6.99 16.19
CA ILE A 35 -2.06 7.52 17.33
C ILE A 35 -1.12 7.98 18.43
N LEU A 36 -0.13 7.18 18.81
CA LEU A 36 0.83 7.54 19.87
C LEU A 36 1.66 8.79 19.50
N VAL A 37 2.16 8.88 18.26
CA VAL A 37 2.88 10.09 17.82
C VAL A 37 1.98 11.30 17.92
N TYR A 38 0.73 11.19 17.49
CA TYR A 38 -0.20 12.30 17.52
C TYR A 38 -0.63 12.68 18.94
N GLU A 39 -0.91 11.71 19.81
CA GLU A 39 -1.24 11.96 21.23
C GLU A 39 -0.07 12.61 22.00
N LEU A 40 1.17 12.22 21.69
CA LEU A 40 2.37 12.77 22.37
C LEU A 40 2.75 14.17 21.89
N THR A 41 2.41 14.55 20.63
CA THR A 41 2.93 15.79 20.03
C THR A 41 1.85 16.77 19.57
N GLY A 42 0.67 16.29 19.20
CA GLY A 42 -0.37 17.11 18.54
C GLY A 42 0.07 17.67 17.17
N SER A 43 1.10 17.09 16.53
CA SER A 43 1.76 17.69 15.36
C SER A 43 1.69 16.79 14.13
N GLU A 44 1.19 17.33 13.02
CA GLU A 44 1.21 16.68 11.71
C GLU A 44 2.64 16.52 11.19
N MET A 45 3.55 17.44 11.54
CA MET A 45 4.96 17.32 11.19
C MET A 45 5.61 16.12 11.89
N ALA A 46 5.23 15.81 13.14
CA ALA A 46 5.72 14.61 13.82
C ALA A 46 5.21 13.33 13.14
N LEU A 47 3.93 13.29 12.71
CA LEU A 47 3.40 12.21 11.89
C LEU A 47 4.14 12.08 10.55
N SER A 48 4.41 13.20 9.89
CA SER A 48 5.21 13.25 8.66
C SER A 48 6.60 12.65 8.88
N SER A 49 7.29 13.08 9.95
CA SER A 49 8.62 12.55 10.31
C SER A 49 8.58 11.05 10.53
N MET A 50 7.56 10.54 11.23
CA MET A 50 7.36 9.10 11.44
C MET A 50 7.27 8.32 10.12
N TRP A 51 6.47 8.81 9.17
CA TRP A 51 6.33 8.16 7.87
C TRP A 51 7.58 8.31 6.99
N LEU A 52 8.28 9.44 7.03
CA LEU A 52 9.55 9.61 6.30
C LEU A 52 10.63 8.66 6.81
N LEU A 53 10.72 8.46 8.13
CA LEU A 53 11.63 7.49 8.74
C LEU A 53 11.32 6.03 8.36
N TYR A 54 10.11 5.73 7.94
CA TYR A 54 9.74 4.46 7.33
C TYR A 54 10.09 4.43 5.82
N PHE A 55 9.67 5.45 5.05
CA PHE A 55 9.76 5.42 3.58
C PHE A 55 11.20 5.57 3.07
N ILE A 56 12.01 6.47 3.67
CA ILE A 56 13.36 6.73 3.18
C ILE A 56 14.25 5.48 3.27
N PRO A 57 14.36 4.80 4.44
CA PRO A 57 15.12 3.56 4.53
C PRO A 57 14.53 2.45 3.64
N SER A 58 13.19 2.38 3.54
CA SER A 58 12.50 1.40 2.72
C SER A 58 12.84 1.54 1.23
N LEU A 59 12.82 2.75 0.69
CA LEU A 59 13.16 3.02 -0.71
C LEU A 59 14.64 2.72 -1.00
N ILE A 60 15.53 3.13 -0.12
CA ILE A 60 16.98 2.88 -0.28
C ILE A 60 17.25 1.37 -0.30
N LEU A 61 16.70 0.65 0.68
CA LEU A 61 16.94 -0.80 0.78
C LEU A 61 16.24 -1.58 -0.35
N GLN A 62 15.08 -1.13 -0.82
CA GLN A 62 14.38 -1.75 -1.96
C GLN A 62 15.24 -1.76 -3.23
N LEU A 63 16.05 -0.71 -3.46
CA LEU A 63 16.96 -0.63 -4.61
C LEU A 63 18.08 -1.66 -4.55
N ILE A 64 18.54 -2.04 -3.36
CA ILE A 64 19.70 -2.93 -3.18
C ILE A 64 19.34 -4.34 -2.71
N SER A 65 18.08 -4.58 -2.30
CA SER A 65 17.66 -5.85 -1.68
C SER A 65 17.61 -7.06 -2.62
N GLY A 66 17.41 -6.85 -3.93
CA GLY A 66 17.23 -7.93 -4.90
C GLY A 66 18.29 -9.04 -4.82
N PRO A 67 19.60 -8.74 -4.93
CA PRO A 67 20.66 -9.75 -4.86
C PRO A 67 20.74 -10.52 -3.53
N PHE A 68 20.30 -9.91 -2.43
CA PHE A 68 20.28 -10.58 -1.11
C PHE A 68 19.16 -11.60 -1.02
N ILE A 69 17.96 -11.27 -1.56
CA ILE A 69 16.80 -12.17 -1.57
C ILE A 69 17.07 -13.41 -2.42
N ASP A 70 17.84 -13.28 -3.50
CA ASP A 70 18.20 -14.39 -4.37
C ASP A 70 19.25 -15.32 -3.75
N LYS A 71 20.16 -14.79 -2.91
CA LYS A 71 21.24 -15.58 -2.29
C LYS A 71 20.82 -16.25 -0.99
N TRP A 72 19.94 -15.60 -0.21
CA TRP A 72 19.54 -16.07 1.12
C TRP A 72 18.29 -16.96 1.04
N SER A 73 18.04 -17.76 2.08
CA SER A 73 16.78 -18.50 2.21
C SER A 73 15.63 -17.52 2.43
N ARG A 74 14.65 -17.53 1.53
CA ARG A 74 13.45 -16.69 1.58
C ARG A 74 12.65 -16.94 2.86
N LYS A 75 12.58 -18.21 3.27
CA LYS A 75 11.98 -18.61 4.55
C LYS A 75 12.62 -17.88 5.74
N TRP A 76 13.95 -17.91 5.85
CA TRP A 76 14.65 -17.29 6.97
C TRP A 76 14.56 -15.76 6.93
N ILE A 77 14.61 -15.14 5.75
CA ILE A 77 14.34 -13.70 5.60
C ILE A 77 12.97 -13.37 6.21
N MET A 78 11.93 -14.13 5.87
CA MET A 78 10.58 -13.89 6.38
C MET A 78 10.50 -14.06 7.90
N ILE A 79 11.06 -15.13 8.46
CA ILE A 79 11.04 -15.41 9.90
C ILE A 79 11.75 -14.32 10.70
N PHE A 80 12.99 -14.01 10.33
CA PHE A 80 13.75 -12.95 11.03
C PHE A 80 13.09 -11.58 10.89
N SER A 81 12.51 -11.28 9.74
CA SER A 81 11.74 -10.06 9.54
C SER A 81 10.61 -9.92 10.57
N GLN A 82 9.85 -11.00 10.82
CA GLN A 82 8.76 -10.95 11.78
C GLN A 82 9.25 -10.84 13.22
N TRP A 83 10.27 -11.61 13.59
CA TRP A 83 10.79 -11.57 14.94
C TRP A 83 11.51 -10.27 15.29
N ILE A 84 12.25 -9.67 14.35
CA ILE A 84 12.85 -8.34 14.54
C ILE A 84 11.75 -7.29 14.69
N ARG A 85 10.70 -7.34 13.87
CA ARG A 85 9.53 -6.46 14.01
C ARG A 85 8.86 -6.64 15.37
N ALA A 86 8.60 -7.88 15.79
CA ALA A 86 8.04 -8.16 17.12
C ALA A 86 8.91 -7.58 18.25
N SER A 87 10.24 -7.77 18.17
CA SER A 87 11.19 -7.28 19.18
C SER A 87 11.25 -5.76 19.24
N VAL A 88 11.21 -5.08 18.09
CA VAL A 88 11.27 -3.61 18.08
C VAL A 88 9.97 -2.99 18.59
N PHE A 89 8.80 -3.61 18.38
CA PHE A 89 7.54 -3.15 18.98
C PHE A 89 7.46 -3.35 20.50
N LEU A 90 8.31 -4.20 21.09
CA LEU A 90 8.45 -4.26 22.56
C LEU A 90 8.99 -2.96 23.16
N LEU A 91 9.79 -2.18 22.42
CA LEU A 91 10.34 -0.92 22.92
C LEU A 91 9.22 0.08 23.29
N PRO A 92 8.35 0.53 22.40
CA PRO A 92 7.26 1.44 22.77
C PRO A 92 6.28 0.82 23.75
N LEU A 93 6.04 -0.50 23.71
CA LEU A 93 5.19 -1.17 24.68
C LEU A 93 5.76 -1.06 26.11
N MET A 94 7.05 -1.38 26.31
CA MET A 94 7.69 -1.30 27.62
C MET A 94 7.75 0.15 28.15
N MET A 95 8.01 1.12 27.25
CA MET A 95 8.06 2.53 27.61
C MET A 95 6.66 3.09 27.91
N LEU A 96 5.62 2.61 27.23
CA LEU A 96 4.24 2.99 27.50
C LEU A 96 3.78 2.47 28.87
N VAL A 97 4.04 1.19 29.19
CA VAL A 97 3.71 0.59 30.48
C VAL A 97 4.47 1.24 31.64
N SER A 98 5.73 1.66 31.42
CA SER A 98 6.51 2.39 32.43
C SER A 98 6.15 3.88 32.56
N GLY A 99 5.25 4.40 31.72
CA GLY A 99 4.87 5.82 31.70
C GLY A 99 5.98 6.77 31.18
N SER A 100 6.99 6.22 30.50
CA SER A 100 8.15 6.98 29.99
C SER A 100 8.25 6.99 28.46
N ILE A 101 7.10 6.84 27.79
CA ILE A 101 7.08 6.84 26.33
C ILE A 101 7.38 8.22 25.75
N GLU A 102 8.25 8.24 24.75
CA GLU A 102 8.61 9.43 23.98
C GLU A 102 8.53 9.12 22.48
N VAL A 103 8.39 10.14 21.65
CA VAL A 103 8.19 10.01 20.19
C VAL A 103 9.32 9.25 19.50
N TRP A 104 10.56 9.43 19.95
CA TRP A 104 11.72 8.78 19.33
C TRP A 104 11.68 7.25 19.46
N HIS A 105 11.02 6.68 20.46
CA HIS A 105 10.83 5.24 20.58
C HIS A 105 10.04 4.68 19.38
N ILE A 106 9.03 5.44 18.95
CA ILE A 106 8.20 5.09 17.78
C ILE A 106 9.00 5.31 16.49
N TYR A 107 9.81 6.35 16.43
CA TYR A 107 10.68 6.62 15.28
C TYR A 107 11.68 5.49 15.04
N VAL A 108 12.26 4.92 16.09
CA VAL A 108 13.12 3.72 15.99
C VAL A 108 12.36 2.55 15.39
N VAL A 109 11.11 2.30 15.83
CA VAL A 109 10.26 1.26 15.24
C VAL A 109 10.08 1.49 13.73
N GLN A 110 9.79 2.71 13.31
CA GLN A 110 9.55 3.03 11.91
C GLN A 110 10.80 2.83 11.04
N ILE A 111 11.97 3.22 11.51
CA ILE A 111 13.23 2.97 10.81
C ILE A 111 13.45 1.46 10.61
N VAL A 112 13.30 0.67 11.69
CA VAL A 112 13.52 -0.78 11.62
C VAL A 112 12.49 -1.47 10.72
N VAL A 113 11.21 -1.11 10.84
CA VAL A 113 10.14 -1.66 9.97
C VAL A 113 10.38 -1.25 8.52
N GLY A 114 10.81 0.00 8.27
CA GLY A 114 11.16 0.50 6.94
C GLY A 114 12.32 -0.26 6.29
N LEU A 115 13.33 -0.67 7.06
CA LEU A 115 14.44 -1.51 6.59
C LEU A 115 14.03 -2.96 6.34
N ILE A 116 13.06 -3.49 7.08
CA ILE A 116 12.68 -4.91 6.99
C ILE A 116 11.67 -5.17 5.88
N THR A 117 10.71 -4.27 5.67
CA THR A 117 9.62 -4.46 4.71
C THR A 117 10.10 -4.77 3.27
N PRO A 118 11.12 -4.09 2.73
CA PRO A 118 11.66 -4.39 1.40
C PRO A 118 12.32 -5.77 1.26
N LEU A 119 12.65 -6.43 2.35
CA LEU A 119 13.15 -7.79 2.37
C LEU A 119 12.01 -8.81 2.46
N TYR A 120 11.04 -8.55 3.33
CA TYR A 120 9.93 -9.47 3.59
C TYR A 120 9.00 -9.65 2.38
N THR A 121 8.55 -8.56 1.79
CA THR A 121 7.54 -8.61 0.72
C THR A 121 8.01 -9.38 -0.52
N PRO A 122 9.19 -9.09 -1.10
CA PRO A 122 9.68 -9.88 -2.24
C PRO A 122 10.02 -11.33 -1.87
N ALA A 123 10.53 -11.59 -0.64
CA ALA A 123 10.78 -12.95 -0.18
C ALA A 123 9.49 -13.77 -0.10
N SER A 124 8.40 -13.17 0.41
CA SER A 124 7.06 -13.78 0.46
C SER A 124 6.50 -14.09 -0.93
N GLN A 125 6.69 -13.20 -1.90
CA GLN A 125 6.29 -13.43 -3.29
C GLN A 125 7.13 -14.52 -3.96
N ALA A 126 8.44 -14.52 -3.71
CA ALA A 126 9.37 -15.44 -4.34
C ALA A 126 9.34 -16.86 -3.75
N ILE A 127 8.88 -17.05 -2.50
CA ILE A 127 8.77 -18.38 -1.89
C ILE A 127 7.56 -19.16 -2.43
N THR A 128 6.48 -18.48 -2.84
CA THR A 128 5.23 -19.12 -3.29
C THR A 128 5.46 -20.16 -4.39
N PRO A 129 6.19 -19.86 -5.51
CA PRO A 129 6.44 -20.87 -6.55
C PRO A 129 7.30 -22.05 -6.10
N SER A 130 8.02 -21.93 -4.97
CA SER A 130 8.87 -23.01 -4.43
C SER A 130 8.11 -24.00 -3.54
N ILE A 131 6.91 -23.62 -3.08
CA ILE A 131 6.11 -24.43 -2.14
C ILE A 131 4.83 -24.98 -2.74
N VAL A 132 4.37 -24.46 -3.91
CA VAL A 132 3.21 -24.97 -4.64
C VAL A 132 3.60 -25.46 -6.03
N SER A 133 2.78 -26.32 -6.65
CA SER A 133 2.99 -26.72 -8.04
C SER A 133 2.64 -25.59 -9.01
N GLN A 134 3.19 -25.62 -10.23
CA GLN A 134 2.88 -24.62 -11.27
C GLN A 134 1.38 -24.52 -11.58
N GLU A 135 0.67 -25.65 -11.53
CA GLU A 135 -0.78 -25.72 -11.76
C GLU A 135 -1.59 -25.03 -10.64
N GLN A 136 -1.05 -25.00 -9.43
CA GLN A 136 -1.67 -24.40 -8.25
C GLN A 136 -1.27 -22.93 -8.02
N LEU A 137 -0.30 -22.41 -8.77
CA LEU A 137 0.28 -21.10 -8.55
C LEU A 137 -0.75 -19.97 -8.71
N GLN A 138 -1.66 -20.10 -9.68
CA GLN A 138 -2.73 -19.11 -9.88
C GLN A 138 -3.69 -19.08 -8.69
N ASP A 139 -4.10 -20.24 -8.19
CA ASP A 139 -4.97 -20.35 -7.01
C ASP A 139 -4.26 -19.81 -5.76
N ALA A 140 -2.96 -20.13 -5.58
CA ALA A 140 -2.15 -19.61 -4.49
C ALA A 140 -2.12 -18.08 -4.45
N ASN A 141 -1.82 -17.47 -5.58
CA ASN A 141 -1.81 -16.00 -5.70
C ASN A 141 -3.19 -15.39 -5.43
N ALA A 142 -4.27 -16.03 -5.88
CA ALA A 142 -5.62 -15.57 -5.60
C ALA A 142 -5.97 -15.60 -4.10
N TYR A 143 -5.53 -16.65 -3.37
CA TYR A 143 -5.71 -16.72 -1.92
C TYR A 143 -4.90 -15.66 -1.17
N ILE A 144 -3.65 -15.42 -1.58
CA ILE A 144 -2.78 -14.40 -0.97
C ILE A 144 -3.37 -13.01 -1.22
N ASP A 145 -3.74 -12.68 -2.47
CA ASP A 145 -4.32 -11.38 -2.81
C ASP A 145 -5.65 -11.14 -2.11
N GLY A 146 -6.54 -12.13 -2.09
CA GLY A 146 -7.82 -12.06 -1.39
C GLY A 146 -7.65 -11.83 0.12
N MET A 147 -6.70 -12.53 0.75
CA MET A 147 -6.39 -12.35 2.17
C MET A 147 -5.83 -10.95 2.44
N THR A 148 -4.89 -10.47 1.62
CA THR A 148 -4.31 -9.13 1.77
C THR A 148 -5.39 -8.06 1.68
N ARG A 149 -6.30 -8.15 0.68
CA ARG A 149 -7.43 -7.22 0.55
C ARG A 149 -8.39 -7.27 1.73
N LEU A 150 -8.68 -8.48 2.23
CA LEU A 150 -9.51 -8.67 3.41
C LEU A 150 -8.86 -8.00 4.64
N MET A 151 -7.56 -8.16 4.84
CA MET A 151 -6.83 -7.54 5.96
C MET A 151 -6.77 -6.02 5.79
N MET A 152 -6.58 -5.49 4.60
CA MET A 152 -6.62 -4.04 4.33
C MET A 152 -7.95 -3.40 4.73
N PHE A 153 -9.05 -4.15 4.64
CA PHE A 153 -10.38 -3.70 5.09
C PHE A 153 -10.59 -3.94 6.59
N LEU A 154 -10.37 -5.17 7.06
CA LEU A 154 -10.73 -5.56 8.44
C LEU A 154 -9.79 -4.96 9.48
N ALA A 155 -8.49 -4.87 9.19
CA ALA A 155 -7.51 -4.50 10.20
C ALA A 155 -7.68 -3.05 10.72
N PRO A 156 -7.96 -2.02 9.89
CA PRO A 156 -8.25 -0.68 10.39
C PRO A 156 -9.52 -0.64 11.27
N VAL A 157 -10.58 -1.35 10.87
CA VAL A 157 -11.82 -1.43 11.65
C VAL A 157 -11.57 -2.05 13.02
N LEU A 158 -10.96 -3.24 13.02
CA LEU A 158 -10.69 -3.96 14.28
C LEU A 158 -9.68 -3.20 15.13
N GLY A 159 -8.62 -2.65 14.53
CA GLY A 159 -7.60 -1.89 15.22
C GLY A 159 -8.15 -0.61 15.86
N GLY A 160 -8.94 0.16 15.13
CA GLY A 160 -9.60 1.36 15.67
C GLY A 160 -10.53 1.07 16.83
N VAL A 161 -11.35 0.00 16.71
CA VAL A 161 -12.25 -0.45 17.78
C VAL A 161 -11.46 -0.94 19.00
N VAL A 162 -10.43 -1.77 18.80
CA VAL A 162 -9.61 -2.29 19.91
C VAL A 162 -8.89 -1.17 20.64
N ILE A 163 -8.29 -0.22 19.92
CA ILE A 163 -7.62 0.92 20.54
C ILE A 163 -8.63 1.78 21.33
N HIS A 164 -9.81 2.04 20.76
CA HIS A 164 -10.83 2.86 21.40
C HIS A 164 -11.36 2.27 22.72
N TYR A 165 -11.66 0.97 22.76
CA TYR A 165 -12.30 0.32 23.91
C TYR A 165 -11.33 -0.35 24.87
N ILE A 166 -10.18 -0.81 24.40
CA ILE A 166 -9.24 -1.62 25.20
C ILE A 166 -7.92 -0.87 25.46
N GLY A 167 -7.58 0.07 24.55
CA GLY A 167 -6.41 0.92 24.70
C GLY A 167 -5.19 0.48 23.89
N THR A 168 -4.21 1.38 23.84
CA THR A 168 -3.02 1.26 23.00
C THR A 168 -2.04 0.22 23.54
N GLU A 169 -1.93 0.07 24.87
CA GLU A 169 -1.03 -0.92 25.52
C GLU A 169 -1.40 -2.35 25.13
N PHE A 170 -2.69 -2.69 25.24
CA PHE A 170 -3.19 -4.00 24.82
C PHE A 170 -2.95 -4.24 23.33
N THR A 171 -3.20 -3.21 22.52
CA THR A 171 -3.03 -3.30 21.07
C THR A 171 -1.57 -3.52 20.68
N LEU A 172 -0.62 -2.84 21.30
CA LEU A 172 0.82 -3.09 21.09
C LEU A 172 1.24 -4.49 21.54
N SER A 173 0.70 -4.97 22.67
CA SER A 173 0.93 -6.34 23.13
C SER A 173 0.43 -7.37 22.10
N PHE A 174 -0.76 -7.13 21.55
CA PHE A 174 -1.35 -7.95 20.50
C PHE A 174 -0.50 -7.93 19.21
N VAL A 175 0.04 -6.77 18.81
CA VAL A 175 0.97 -6.63 17.67
C VAL A 175 2.21 -7.50 17.87
N CYS A 176 2.87 -7.42 19.04
CA CYS A 176 4.03 -8.23 19.36
C CYS A 176 3.75 -9.72 19.26
N ILE A 177 2.62 -10.17 19.84
CA ILE A 177 2.17 -11.57 19.79
C ILE A 177 1.90 -12.01 18.33
N CYS A 178 1.17 -11.21 17.56
CA CYS A 178 0.86 -11.53 16.17
C CYS A 178 2.13 -11.69 15.33
N LEU A 179 3.08 -10.76 15.43
CA LEU A 179 4.32 -10.83 14.67
C LEU A 179 5.20 -12.01 15.11
N PHE A 180 5.29 -12.29 16.40
CA PHE A 180 6.02 -13.44 16.91
C PHE A 180 5.40 -14.76 16.44
N VAL A 181 4.09 -14.91 16.58
CA VAL A 181 3.32 -16.10 16.14
C VAL A 181 3.40 -16.26 14.62
N SER A 182 3.32 -15.17 13.86
CA SER A 182 3.54 -15.21 12.40
C SER A 182 4.89 -15.83 12.06
N GLY A 183 5.98 -15.35 12.69
CA GLY A 183 7.31 -15.93 12.51
C GLY A 183 7.39 -17.41 12.87
N ALA A 184 6.70 -17.82 13.95
CA ALA A 184 6.64 -19.23 14.37
C ALA A 184 5.89 -20.11 13.35
N PHE A 185 4.79 -19.63 12.76
CA PHE A 185 4.10 -20.36 11.68
C PHE A 185 4.99 -20.54 10.44
N LEU A 186 5.80 -19.56 10.10
CA LEU A 186 6.71 -19.63 8.96
C LEU A 186 7.82 -20.71 9.14
N LEU A 187 8.11 -21.15 10.38
CA LEU A 187 9.04 -22.27 10.63
C LEU A 187 8.60 -23.57 10.00
N TYR A 188 7.30 -23.79 9.83
CA TYR A 188 6.75 -25.01 9.25
C TYR A 188 6.79 -25.07 7.73
N ILE A 189 7.25 -24.02 7.06
CA ILE A 189 7.44 -24.00 5.60
C ILE A 189 8.64 -24.86 5.23
N LYS A 190 8.46 -25.73 4.23
CA LYS A 190 9.54 -26.50 3.59
C LYS A 190 9.89 -25.83 2.26
N GLU A 191 10.92 -24.98 2.28
CA GLU A 191 11.42 -24.29 1.08
C GLU A 191 12.24 -25.25 0.23
N LYS A 192 11.89 -25.40 -1.06
CA LYS A 192 12.75 -26.07 -2.05
C LYS A 192 13.65 -25.00 -2.67
N ARG A 193 14.95 -25.06 -2.41
CA ARG A 193 15.92 -24.16 -3.04
C ARG A 193 16.00 -24.44 -4.53
N THR A 194 15.65 -23.47 -5.34
CA THR A 194 15.98 -23.40 -6.76
C THR A 194 17.15 -22.42 -6.91
N THR A 195 18.30 -22.92 -7.29
CA THR A 195 19.43 -22.06 -7.71
C THR A 195 19.07 -21.45 -9.06
N THR A 196 18.78 -20.17 -9.08
CA THR A 196 18.56 -19.43 -10.33
C THR A 196 19.91 -18.94 -10.82
N ASP A 197 20.31 -19.35 -12.01
CA ASP A 197 21.54 -18.88 -12.68
C ASP A 197 21.31 -17.45 -13.15
N ILE A 198 21.73 -16.48 -12.35
CA ILE A 198 21.53 -15.05 -12.65
C ILE A 198 22.67 -14.61 -13.56
N ARG A 199 22.41 -14.60 -14.89
CA ARG A 199 23.40 -14.17 -15.90
C ARG A 199 23.57 -12.66 -16.02
N LYS A 200 22.67 -11.84 -15.44
CA LYS A 200 22.72 -10.37 -15.49
C LYS A 200 22.65 -9.77 -14.09
N THR A 201 23.42 -8.68 -13.87
CA THR A 201 23.34 -7.93 -12.63
C THR A 201 21.98 -7.22 -12.50
N TRP A 202 21.50 -7.03 -11.27
CA TRP A 202 20.26 -6.27 -11.01
C TRP A 202 20.29 -4.88 -11.65
N LEU A 203 21.44 -4.20 -11.60
CA LEU A 203 21.61 -2.86 -12.16
C LEU A 203 21.44 -2.85 -13.69
N GLU A 204 21.99 -3.85 -14.38
CA GLU A 204 21.81 -3.98 -15.84
C GLU A 204 20.35 -4.20 -16.21
N GLN A 205 19.64 -5.04 -15.45
CA GLN A 205 18.21 -5.28 -15.66
C GLN A 205 17.39 -4.02 -15.39
N PHE A 206 17.70 -3.31 -14.32
CA PHE A 206 17.02 -2.05 -13.98
C PHE A 206 17.26 -0.98 -15.04
N LEU A 207 18.49 -0.79 -15.50
CA LEU A 207 18.82 0.18 -16.56
C LEU A 207 18.16 -0.17 -17.90
N GLN A 208 18.07 -1.45 -18.26
CA GLN A 208 17.32 -1.88 -19.44
C GLN A 208 15.83 -1.55 -19.33
N GLY A 209 15.21 -1.85 -18.18
CA GLY A 209 13.84 -1.47 -17.89
C GLY A 209 13.61 0.04 -17.91
N PHE A 210 14.56 0.81 -17.35
CA PHE A 210 14.54 2.28 -17.34
C PHE A 210 14.57 2.85 -18.75
N THR A 211 15.51 2.40 -19.59
CA THR A 211 15.60 2.85 -20.98
C THR A 211 14.32 2.52 -21.76
N TYR A 212 13.82 1.29 -21.65
CA TYR A 212 12.58 0.89 -22.31
C TYR A 212 11.37 1.71 -21.83
N PHE A 213 11.27 1.99 -20.53
CA PHE A 213 10.19 2.78 -19.94
C PHE A 213 10.04 4.14 -20.64
N PHE A 214 11.14 4.86 -20.84
CA PHE A 214 11.11 6.18 -21.50
C PHE A 214 10.91 6.13 -23.00
N THR A 215 11.10 4.98 -23.66
CA THR A 215 10.77 4.82 -25.09
C THR A 215 9.26 4.71 -25.35
N LYS A 216 8.45 4.51 -24.31
CA LYS A 216 6.99 4.30 -24.43
C LYS A 216 6.21 5.42 -23.73
N PRO A 217 5.85 6.52 -24.45
CA PRO A 217 5.15 7.66 -23.84
C PRO A 217 3.88 7.29 -23.10
N ILE A 218 3.14 6.26 -23.58
CA ILE A 218 1.93 5.76 -22.93
C ILE A 218 2.21 5.31 -21.49
N ILE A 219 3.30 4.57 -21.25
CA ILE A 219 3.65 4.07 -19.91
C ILE A 219 4.07 5.24 -19.01
N VAL A 220 4.84 6.19 -19.55
CA VAL A 220 5.29 7.38 -18.82
C VAL A 220 4.09 8.19 -18.32
N TRP A 221 3.13 8.51 -19.19
CA TRP A 221 1.95 9.28 -18.82
C TRP A 221 1.05 8.55 -17.81
N LEU A 222 0.88 7.24 -17.97
CA LEU A 222 0.14 6.42 -16.99
C LEU A 222 0.80 6.44 -15.61
N VAL A 223 2.11 6.47 -15.56
CA VAL A 223 2.86 6.61 -14.29
C VAL A 223 2.73 8.02 -13.73
N ILE A 224 2.81 9.06 -14.56
CA ILE A 224 2.63 10.45 -14.12
C ILE A 224 1.27 10.64 -13.44
N PHE A 225 0.18 10.19 -14.07
CA PHE A 225 -1.16 10.28 -13.45
C PHE A 225 -1.20 9.54 -12.10
N LEU A 226 -0.61 8.35 -12.02
CA LEU A 226 -0.61 7.57 -10.78
C LEU A 226 0.33 8.19 -9.72
N THR A 227 1.37 8.89 -10.12
CA THR A 227 2.28 9.62 -9.23
C THR A 227 1.54 10.74 -8.48
N PHE A 228 0.67 11.49 -9.15
CA PHE A 228 -0.19 12.49 -8.48
C PHE A 228 -1.13 11.85 -7.46
N VAL A 229 -1.72 10.70 -7.77
CA VAL A 229 -2.56 9.95 -6.83
C VAL A 229 -1.74 9.50 -5.61
N GLN A 230 -0.56 8.93 -5.82
CA GLN A 230 0.30 8.46 -4.73
C GLN A 230 0.88 9.60 -3.88
N PHE A 231 1.10 10.76 -4.48
CA PHE A 231 1.39 11.99 -3.74
C PHE A 231 0.23 12.33 -2.79
N GLY A 232 -1.01 12.34 -3.28
CA GLY A 232 -2.21 12.55 -2.47
C GLY A 232 -2.35 11.52 -1.35
N VAL A 233 -2.10 10.24 -1.64
CA VAL A 233 -2.06 9.18 -0.60
C VAL A 233 -1.00 9.48 0.46
N GLY A 234 0.19 9.96 0.08
CA GLY A 234 1.21 10.37 1.03
C GLY A 234 0.74 11.49 1.95
N VAL A 235 0.04 12.49 1.43
CA VAL A 235 -0.55 13.56 2.24
C VAL A 235 -1.60 13.01 3.21
N THR A 236 -2.51 12.14 2.76
CA THR A 236 -3.56 11.58 3.62
C THR A 236 -3.01 10.73 4.76
N MET A 237 -1.85 10.09 4.60
CA MET A 237 -1.19 9.37 5.70
C MET A 237 -0.88 10.24 6.91
N VAL A 238 -0.66 11.53 6.69
CA VAL A 238 -0.38 12.50 7.75
C VAL A 238 -1.67 13.17 8.23
N THR A 239 -2.58 13.48 7.32
CA THR A 239 -3.72 14.35 7.59
C THR A 239 -5.00 13.61 8.03
N ASN A 240 -5.12 12.30 7.74
CA ASN A 240 -6.35 11.56 8.06
C ASN A 240 -6.66 11.51 9.56
N LEU A 241 -5.65 11.30 10.41
CA LEU A 241 -5.87 11.25 11.86
C LEU A 241 -6.25 12.62 12.44
N PRO A 242 -5.52 13.73 12.18
CA PRO A 242 -5.95 15.07 12.56
C PRO A 242 -7.34 15.44 12.03
N TYR A 243 -7.63 15.12 10.76
CA TYR A 243 -8.94 15.36 10.17
C TYR A 243 -10.08 14.72 10.96
N ILE A 244 -9.93 13.46 11.34
CA ILE A 244 -10.98 12.75 12.10
C ILE A 244 -11.08 13.26 13.54
N LYS A 245 -9.94 13.46 14.21
CA LYS A 245 -9.88 13.83 15.62
C LYS A 245 -10.27 15.30 15.85
N ASP A 246 -9.65 16.21 15.11
CA ASP A 246 -9.74 17.64 15.41
C ASP A 246 -10.82 18.31 14.57
N GLU A 247 -10.90 18.01 13.27
CA GLU A 247 -11.85 18.65 12.37
C GLU A 247 -13.27 18.05 12.47
N LEU A 248 -13.38 16.74 12.69
CA LEU A 248 -14.67 16.05 12.81
C LEU A 248 -15.02 15.69 14.26
N SER A 249 -14.12 15.91 15.24
CA SER A 249 -14.31 15.59 16.66
C SER A 249 -14.75 14.14 16.90
N ALA A 250 -14.20 13.20 16.11
CA ALA A 250 -14.54 11.77 16.17
C ALA A 250 -13.47 10.94 16.88
N GLY A 251 -13.81 9.71 17.26
CA GLY A 251 -12.92 8.82 18.01
C GLY A 251 -12.06 7.91 17.14
N TYR A 252 -11.26 7.05 17.78
CA TYR A 252 -10.39 6.10 17.10
C TYR A 252 -11.15 4.98 16.39
N ALA A 253 -12.35 4.63 16.87
CA ALA A 253 -13.21 3.67 16.20
C ALA A 253 -13.68 4.21 14.84
N GLU A 254 -14.13 5.47 14.82
CA GLU A 254 -14.54 6.18 13.60
C GLU A 254 -13.35 6.38 12.65
N TYR A 255 -12.14 6.64 13.17
CA TYR A 255 -10.93 6.65 12.36
C TYR A 255 -10.67 5.29 11.68
N GLY A 256 -10.87 4.19 12.41
CA GLY A 256 -10.78 2.84 11.85
C GLY A 256 -11.80 2.60 10.73
N TYR A 257 -13.06 3.03 10.91
CA TYR A 257 -14.10 2.94 9.87
C TYR A 257 -13.79 3.79 8.64
N PHE A 258 -13.30 5.00 8.86
CA PHE A 258 -12.86 5.89 7.78
C PHE A 258 -11.74 5.24 6.96
N MET A 259 -10.70 4.73 7.61
CA MET A 259 -9.57 4.05 6.95
C MET A 259 -9.98 2.80 6.19
N ALA A 260 -11.04 2.12 6.59
CA ALA A 260 -11.58 0.94 5.90
C ALA A 260 -12.47 1.30 4.71
N GLY A 261 -12.98 2.53 4.62
CA GLY A 261 -13.86 2.99 3.55
C GLY A 261 -13.23 2.86 2.17
N PHE A 262 -12.00 3.34 2.01
CA PHE A 262 -11.27 3.29 0.74
C PHE A 262 -11.01 1.84 0.24
N PRO A 263 -10.45 0.91 1.04
CA PRO A 263 -10.29 -0.49 0.64
C PRO A 263 -11.61 -1.17 0.26
N LEU A 264 -12.68 -0.90 1.01
CA LEU A 264 -14.01 -1.42 0.69
C LEU A 264 -14.48 -0.93 -0.68
N GLY A 265 -14.38 0.37 -0.91
CA GLY A 265 -14.73 0.97 -2.20
C GLY A 265 -13.89 0.42 -3.34
N TYR A 266 -12.60 0.21 -3.12
CA TYR A 266 -11.71 -0.36 -4.14
C TYR A 266 -12.12 -1.79 -4.54
N VAL A 267 -12.49 -2.64 -3.59
CA VAL A 267 -13.02 -4.00 -3.88
C VAL A 267 -14.30 -3.91 -4.70
N ILE A 268 -15.26 -3.07 -4.30
CA ILE A 268 -16.51 -2.87 -5.03
C ILE A 268 -16.20 -2.39 -6.45
N GLY A 269 -15.35 -1.37 -6.59
CA GLY A 269 -14.95 -0.80 -7.88
C GLY A 269 -14.27 -1.82 -8.78
N SER A 270 -13.39 -2.66 -8.27
CA SER A 270 -12.69 -3.70 -9.04
C SER A 270 -13.65 -4.74 -9.64
N VAL A 271 -14.73 -5.07 -8.94
CA VAL A 271 -15.80 -5.94 -9.45
C VAL A 271 -16.65 -5.23 -10.51
N LEU A 272 -16.92 -3.93 -10.30
CA LEU A 272 -17.73 -3.14 -11.23
C LEU A 272 -17.02 -2.88 -12.56
N VAL A 273 -15.69 -2.67 -12.54
CA VAL A 273 -14.89 -2.43 -13.76
C VAL A 273 -15.13 -3.49 -14.83
N GLY A 274 -15.25 -4.77 -14.44
CA GLY A 274 -15.49 -5.87 -15.39
C GLY A 274 -16.92 -5.90 -15.99
N LYS A 275 -17.86 -5.13 -15.45
CA LYS A 275 -19.27 -5.12 -15.87
C LYS A 275 -19.65 -3.85 -16.63
N VAL A 276 -18.86 -2.79 -16.52
CA VAL A 276 -19.16 -1.51 -17.18
C VAL A 276 -18.71 -1.55 -18.62
N THR A 277 -19.66 -1.32 -19.55
CA THR A 277 -19.37 -1.09 -20.96
C THR A 277 -19.02 0.39 -21.18
N TYR A 278 -17.99 0.66 -21.96
CA TYR A 278 -17.52 2.03 -22.21
C TYR A 278 -17.16 2.25 -23.68
N LYS A 279 -17.40 3.46 -24.16
CA LYS A 279 -17.03 3.89 -25.51
C LYS A 279 -15.59 4.39 -25.60
N SER A 280 -15.06 4.96 -24.52
CA SER A 280 -13.71 5.50 -24.43
C SER A 280 -13.07 5.07 -23.12
N ARG A 281 -11.95 4.32 -23.21
CA ARG A 281 -11.17 3.90 -22.04
C ARG A 281 -10.56 5.11 -21.35
N ARG A 282 -10.10 6.10 -22.12
CA ARG A 282 -9.53 7.35 -21.62
C ARG A 282 -10.51 8.08 -20.71
N ILE A 283 -11.75 8.30 -21.17
CA ILE A 283 -12.78 9.01 -20.39
C ILE A 283 -13.14 8.21 -19.14
N LEU A 284 -13.23 6.89 -19.22
CA LEU A 284 -13.54 6.06 -18.05
C LEU A 284 -12.44 6.13 -16.98
N MET A 285 -11.17 5.98 -17.39
CA MET A 285 -10.02 6.00 -16.47
C MET A 285 -9.82 7.38 -15.83
N LEU A 286 -9.72 8.41 -16.66
CA LEU A 286 -9.44 9.77 -16.20
C LEU A 286 -10.67 10.42 -15.57
N GLY A 287 -11.88 10.03 -15.97
CA GLY A 287 -13.13 10.39 -15.28
C GLY A 287 -13.19 9.81 -13.86
N GLY A 288 -12.74 8.57 -13.68
CA GLY A 288 -12.55 8.01 -12.33
C GLY A 288 -11.59 8.82 -11.48
N LEU A 289 -10.43 9.23 -12.04
CA LEU A 289 -9.50 10.11 -11.32
C LEU A 289 -10.11 11.48 -11.03
N PHE A 290 -10.84 12.07 -11.96
CA PHE A 290 -11.53 13.36 -11.78
C PHE A 290 -12.52 13.30 -10.61
N ILE A 291 -13.37 12.27 -10.57
CA ILE A 291 -14.29 12.05 -9.46
C ILE A 291 -13.50 11.79 -8.16
N GLY A 292 -12.39 11.03 -8.22
CA GLY A 292 -11.47 10.86 -7.09
C GLY A 292 -10.89 12.19 -6.58
N GLY A 293 -10.58 13.14 -7.46
CA GLY A 293 -10.20 14.51 -7.06
C GLY A 293 -11.35 15.28 -6.38
N LEU A 294 -12.58 15.11 -6.90
CA LEU A 294 -13.78 15.72 -6.28
C LEU A 294 -14.05 15.15 -4.88
N THR A 295 -13.74 13.88 -4.61
CA THR A 295 -13.88 13.32 -3.24
C THR A 295 -12.93 14.01 -2.26
N TYR A 296 -11.69 14.31 -2.63
CA TYR A 296 -10.79 15.12 -1.80
C TYR A 296 -11.35 16.53 -1.52
N ILE A 297 -11.84 17.22 -2.56
CA ILE A 297 -12.48 18.52 -2.40
C ILE A 297 -13.67 18.41 -1.45
N SER A 298 -14.49 17.37 -1.60
CA SER A 298 -15.66 17.14 -0.73
C SER A 298 -15.27 16.91 0.72
N LEU A 299 -14.15 16.21 1.01
CA LEU A 299 -13.64 16.06 2.38
C LEU A 299 -13.27 17.42 2.99
N GLY A 300 -12.70 18.35 2.20
CA GLY A 300 -12.34 19.69 2.68
C GLY A 300 -13.54 20.52 3.18
N PHE A 301 -14.73 20.31 2.62
CA PHE A 301 -15.96 20.99 3.00
C PHE A 301 -16.87 20.17 3.93
N ASN A 302 -16.55 18.92 4.17
CA ASN A 302 -17.39 18.03 4.96
C ASN A 302 -17.21 18.25 6.48
N HIS A 303 -18.31 18.10 7.25
CA HIS A 303 -18.34 18.20 8.71
C HIS A 303 -18.95 16.94 9.37
N SER A 304 -19.23 15.90 8.62
CA SER A 304 -19.86 14.67 9.12
C SER A 304 -18.96 13.47 8.92
N ILE A 305 -18.70 12.72 9.98
CA ILE A 305 -17.91 11.47 9.89
C ILE A 305 -18.56 10.43 8.99
N VAL A 306 -19.89 10.30 9.01
CA VAL A 306 -20.61 9.34 8.15
C VAL A 306 -20.44 9.69 6.67
N ILE A 307 -20.53 10.98 6.33
CA ILE A 307 -20.32 11.45 4.96
C ILE A 307 -18.85 11.24 4.56
N ALA A 308 -17.88 11.48 5.46
CA ALA A 308 -16.47 11.24 5.21
C ALA A 308 -16.21 9.77 4.85
N ILE A 309 -16.78 8.82 5.58
CA ILE A 309 -16.66 7.37 5.30
C ILE A 309 -17.25 7.04 3.90
N ILE A 310 -18.42 7.59 3.58
CA ILE A 310 -19.05 7.38 2.26
C ILE A 310 -18.17 7.95 1.14
N ILE A 311 -17.57 9.13 1.35
CA ILE A 311 -16.66 9.76 0.38
C ILE A 311 -15.43 8.85 0.14
N GLU A 312 -14.85 8.25 1.18
CA GLU A 312 -13.73 7.30 1.06
C GLU A 312 -14.13 6.05 0.26
N VAL A 313 -15.34 5.51 0.47
CA VAL A 313 -15.84 4.39 -0.35
C VAL A 313 -15.94 4.80 -1.82
N ILE A 314 -16.47 5.99 -2.11
CA ILE A 314 -16.57 6.50 -3.49
C ILE A 314 -15.18 6.69 -4.09
N ALA A 315 -14.23 7.26 -3.34
CA ALA A 315 -12.84 7.42 -3.75
C ALA A 315 -12.20 6.07 -4.13
N GLY A 316 -12.41 5.05 -3.30
CA GLY A 316 -11.93 3.69 -3.57
C GLY A 316 -12.51 3.10 -4.86
N ILE A 317 -13.83 3.24 -5.10
CA ILE A 317 -14.48 2.81 -6.34
C ILE A 317 -13.83 3.49 -7.54
N CYS A 318 -13.68 4.80 -7.50
CA CYS A 318 -13.17 5.60 -8.61
C CYS A 318 -11.72 5.25 -8.96
N ILE A 319 -10.87 5.09 -7.96
CA ILE A 319 -9.46 4.75 -8.21
C ILE A 319 -9.28 3.32 -8.74
N ALA A 320 -10.21 2.41 -8.42
CA ALA A 320 -10.19 1.06 -8.98
C ALA A 320 -10.38 1.07 -10.50
N PHE A 321 -11.28 1.92 -11.04
CA PHE A 321 -11.44 2.09 -12.47
C PHE A 321 -10.15 2.55 -13.15
N PHE A 322 -9.45 3.50 -12.58
CA PHE A 322 -8.16 3.92 -13.10
C PHE A 322 -7.11 2.82 -13.03
N ASN A 323 -6.90 2.23 -11.84
CA ASN A 323 -5.81 1.28 -11.60
C ASN A 323 -5.91 0.00 -12.42
N VAL A 324 -7.12 -0.55 -12.57
CA VAL A 324 -7.34 -1.79 -13.35
C VAL A 324 -6.98 -1.55 -14.81
N HIS A 325 -7.47 -0.47 -15.42
CA HIS A 325 -7.15 -0.15 -16.80
C HIS A 325 -5.69 0.26 -16.99
N ASN A 326 -5.12 1.04 -16.09
CA ASN A 326 -3.70 1.42 -16.09
C ASN A 326 -2.80 0.18 -16.11
N THR A 327 -3.04 -0.77 -15.22
CA THR A 327 -2.26 -2.01 -15.15
C THR A 327 -2.45 -2.84 -16.43
N THR A 328 -3.67 -2.96 -16.93
CA THR A 328 -3.97 -3.70 -18.15
C THR A 328 -3.26 -3.10 -19.38
N ILE A 329 -3.27 -1.78 -19.55
CA ILE A 329 -2.56 -1.11 -20.65
C ILE A 329 -1.05 -1.36 -20.54
N CYS A 330 -0.48 -1.21 -19.35
CA CYS A 330 0.94 -1.49 -19.14
C CYS A 330 1.30 -2.95 -19.51
N GLN A 331 0.49 -3.93 -19.09
CA GLN A 331 0.70 -5.33 -19.41
C GLN A 331 0.54 -5.64 -20.91
N GLN A 332 -0.32 -4.92 -21.62
CA GLN A 332 -0.50 -5.06 -23.07
C GLN A 332 0.60 -4.40 -23.90
N THR A 333 1.24 -3.35 -23.34
CA THR A 333 2.25 -2.54 -24.05
C THR A 333 3.67 -3.11 -23.85
N VAL A 334 3.96 -3.73 -22.69
CA VAL A 334 5.29 -4.22 -22.34
C VAL A 334 5.44 -5.69 -22.78
N PRO A 335 6.51 -6.04 -23.52
CA PRO A 335 6.82 -7.43 -23.85
C PRO A 335 7.04 -8.28 -22.59
N ASN A 336 6.63 -9.55 -22.63
CA ASN A 336 6.70 -10.46 -21.48
C ASN A 336 8.13 -10.60 -20.90
N ASN A 337 9.14 -10.60 -21.74
CA ASN A 337 10.55 -10.73 -21.35
C ASN A 337 11.13 -9.49 -20.64
N MET A 338 10.43 -8.33 -20.70
CA MET A 338 10.82 -7.07 -20.05
C MET A 338 9.83 -6.64 -18.96
N MET A 339 8.76 -7.42 -18.75
CA MET A 339 7.68 -7.06 -17.83
C MET A 339 8.19 -6.74 -16.42
N GLY A 340 9.02 -7.61 -15.85
CA GLY A 340 9.57 -7.41 -14.50
C GLY A 340 10.42 -6.15 -14.38
N GLN A 341 11.26 -5.88 -15.37
CA GLN A 341 12.18 -4.73 -15.39
C GLN A 341 11.41 -3.41 -15.48
N VAL A 342 10.46 -3.31 -16.42
CA VAL A 342 9.65 -2.10 -16.64
C VAL A 342 8.71 -1.85 -15.45
N PHE A 343 8.10 -2.90 -14.89
CA PHE A 343 7.24 -2.77 -13.71
C PHE A 343 8.02 -2.36 -12.45
N SER A 344 9.27 -2.80 -12.30
CA SER A 344 10.14 -2.34 -11.19
C SER A 344 10.41 -0.84 -11.28
N VAL A 345 10.75 -0.33 -12.47
CA VAL A 345 10.94 1.11 -12.72
C VAL A 345 9.64 1.89 -12.48
N ARG A 346 8.52 1.37 -12.99
CA ARG A 346 7.19 1.96 -12.75
C ARG A 346 6.87 2.08 -11.27
N LEU A 347 7.05 1.01 -10.50
CA LEU A 347 6.80 1.00 -9.05
C LEU A 347 7.72 1.95 -8.30
N PHE A 348 8.97 2.07 -8.72
CA PHE A 348 9.92 3.02 -8.14
C PHE A 348 9.40 4.47 -8.25
N PHE A 349 9.03 4.92 -9.45
CA PHE A 349 8.49 6.27 -9.65
C PHE A 349 7.20 6.52 -8.88
N ILE A 350 6.27 5.55 -8.92
CA ILE A 350 4.99 5.66 -8.22
C ILE A 350 5.19 5.77 -6.70
N ARG A 351 6.03 4.90 -6.12
CA ARG A 351 6.27 4.88 -4.67
C ARG A 351 7.10 6.06 -4.17
N SER A 352 7.98 6.61 -5.00
CA SER A 352 8.79 7.80 -4.65
C SER A 352 7.95 9.06 -4.44
N ALA A 353 6.72 9.11 -4.95
CA ALA A 353 5.81 10.23 -4.74
C ALA A 353 5.21 10.26 -3.32
N MET A 354 5.07 9.11 -2.66
CA MET A 354 4.47 9.04 -1.32
C MET A 354 5.28 9.82 -0.26
N PRO A 355 6.60 9.63 -0.12
CA PRO A 355 7.40 10.42 0.82
C PRO A 355 7.34 11.92 0.55
N LEU A 356 7.27 12.32 -0.71
CA LEU A 356 7.09 13.74 -1.06
C LEU A 356 5.72 14.25 -0.60
N GLY A 357 4.67 13.46 -0.80
CA GLY A 357 3.33 13.76 -0.28
C GLY A 357 3.29 13.84 1.24
N VAL A 358 3.95 12.92 1.94
CA VAL A 358 4.09 12.91 3.40
C VAL A 358 4.77 14.19 3.88
N LEU A 359 5.91 14.56 3.28
CA LEU A 359 6.66 15.77 3.65
C LEU A 359 5.83 17.03 3.44
N VAL A 360 5.26 17.19 2.24
CA VAL A 360 4.43 18.34 1.89
C VAL A 360 3.16 18.38 2.75
N GLY A 361 2.57 17.20 3.00
CA GLY A 361 1.41 17.05 3.88
C GLY A 361 1.68 17.56 5.29
N GLY A 362 2.79 17.17 5.91
CA GLY A 362 3.14 17.62 7.25
C GLY A 362 3.39 19.12 7.33
N ILE A 363 4.12 19.71 6.38
CA ILE A 363 4.44 21.14 6.36
C ILE A 363 3.17 21.97 6.09
N LEU A 364 2.44 21.64 5.04
CA LEU A 364 1.33 22.48 4.59
C LEU A 364 0.07 22.30 5.45
N SER A 365 -0.14 21.16 6.11
CA SER A 365 -1.26 21.00 7.01
C SER A 365 -1.10 21.84 8.29
N GLU A 366 0.10 21.95 8.83
CA GLU A 366 0.37 22.86 9.95
C GLU A 366 0.23 24.35 9.56
N MET A 367 0.56 24.72 8.31
CA MET A 367 0.49 26.12 7.85
C MET A 367 -0.92 26.54 7.43
N TRP A 368 -1.66 25.71 6.73
CA TRP A 368 -2.93 26.07 6.07
C TRP A 368 -4.13 25.26 6.58
N GLY A 369 -3.89 24.29 7.44
CA GLY A 369 -4.89 23.35 7.94
C GLY A 369 -5.19 22.21 6.98
N VAL A 370 -5.69 21.12 7.52
CA VAL A 370 -5.96 19.87 6.82
C VAL A 370 -7.01 20.05 5.71
N ARG A 371 -8.06 20.84 5.95
CA ARG A 371 -9.16 21.06 5.00
C ARG A 371 -8.70 21.75 3.72
N ALA A 372 -7.89 22.82 3.86
CA ALA A 372 -7.35 23.56 2.72
C ALA A 372 -6.47 22.63 1.85
N LEU A 373 -5.69 21.77 2.49
CA LEU A 373 -4.81 20.84 1.80
C LEU A 373 -5.60 19.78 1.01
N TYR A 374 -6.69 19.25 1.55
CA TYR A 374 -7.59 18.36 0.79
C TYR A 374 -8.16 19.03 -0.45
N VAL A 375 -8.61 20.30 -0.35
CA VAL A 375 -9.12 21.05 -1.49
C VAL A 375 -8.03 21.24 -2.56
N ILE A 376 -6.82 21.63 -2.15
CA ILE A 376 -5.70 21.86 -3.08
C ILE A 376 -5.32 20.57 -3.83
N ILE A 377 -5.16 19.46 -3.12
CA ILE A 377 -4.83 18.17 -3.74
C ILE A 377 -5.94 17.71 -4.67
N GLY A 378 -7.18 17.80 -4.21
CA GLY A 378 -8.33 17.47 -5.04
C GLY A 378 -8.40 18.31 -6.31
N ALA A 379 -8.14 19.62 -6.22
CA ALA A 379 -8.09 20.50 -7.38
C ALA A 379 -6.96 20.11 -8.35
N ILE A 380 -5.76 19.79 -7.87
CA ILE A 380 -4.65 19.33 -8.70
C ILE A 380 -5.02 18.05 -9.46
N ILE A 381 -5.61 17.06 -8.77
CA ILE A 381 -6.04 15.81 -9.38
C ILE A 381 -7.15 16.06 -10.40
N CYS A 382 -8.12 16.91 -10.10
CA CYS A 382 -9.20 17.28 -11.04
C CYS A 382 -8.66 17.96 -12.29
N VAL A 383 -7.78 18.97 -12.14
CA VAL A 383 -7.20 19.69 -13.28
C VAL A 383 -6.36 18.77 -14.16
N THR A 384 -5.48 17.97 -13.57
CA THR A 384 -4.63 17.03 -14.33
C THR A 384 -5.46 15.98 -15.05
N SER A 385 -6.50 15.44 -14.43
CA SER A 385 -7.41 14.47 -15.05
C SER A 385 -8.21 15.11 -16.19
N LEU A 386 -8.70 16.34 -15.98
CA LEU A 386 -9.48 17.08 -16.99
C LEU A 386 -8.60 17.40 -18.21
N ILE A 387 -7.37 17.85 -18.02
CA ILE A 387 -6.39 18.04 -19.08
C ILE A 387 -6.20 16.75 -19.88
N GLY A 388 -6.02 15.61 -19.19
CA GLY A 388 -5.89 14.32 -19.85
C GLY A 388 -7.14 13.88 -20.64
N MET A 389 -8.35 14.24 -20.16
CA MET A 389 -9.60 13.94 -20.89
C MET A 389 -9.81 14.84 -22.11
N LEU A 390 -9.46 16.12 -22.02
CA LEU A 390 -9.77 17.10 -23.07
C LEU A 390 -8.72 17.14 -24.19
N LEU A 391 -7.44 17.00 -23.84
CA LEU A 391 -6.36 17.09 -24.84
C LEU A 391 -6.39 15.92 -25.82
N PRO A 392 -6.45 16.19 -27.14
CA PRO A 392 -6.40 15.14 -28.17
C PRO A 392 -5.15 14.27 -28.12
N TYR A 393 -4.07 14.80 -27.56
CA TYR A 393 -2.80 14.08 -27.37
C TYR A 393 -2.99 12.74 -26.62
N PHE A 394 -3.92 12.64 -25.67
CA PHE A 394 -4.15 11.44 -24.89
C PHE A 394 -5.09 10.41 -25.52
N LYS A 395 -5.51 10.60 -26.80
CA LYS A 395 -6.34 9.64 -27.54
C LYS A 395 -5.69 8.26 -27.68
N PHE A 396 -4.36 8.18 -27.60
CA PHE A 396 -3.64 6.89 -27.62
C PHE A 396 -4.07 5.93 -26.49
N LEU A 397 -4.68 6.44 -25.41
CA LEU A 397 -5.27 5.59 -24.36
C LEU A 397 -6.49 4.80 -24.86
N ASP A 398 -7.18 5.28 -25.91
CA ASP A 398 -8.30 4.61 -26.55
C ASP A 398 -7.84 3.59 -27.61
N GLU A 399 -6.73 3.87 -28.33
CA GLU A 399 -6.20 3.04 -29.42
C GLU A 399 -5.74 1.65 -28.98
N ALA A 400 -5.44 1.46 -27.69
CA ALA A 400 -5.12 0.15 -27.11
C ALA A 400 -6.31 -0.85 -27.18
N ILE A 401 -7.51 -0.40 -27.56
CA ILE A 401 -8.71 -1.22 -27.71
C ILE A 401 -8.84 -1.73 -29.16
N GLU A 402 -8.54 -0.90 -30.15
CA GLU A 402 -8.76 -1.20 -31.58
C GLU A 402 -7.89 -2.36 -32.10
N LYS A 403 -6.68 -2.55 -31.54
CA LYS A 403 -5.78 -3.65 -31.91
C LYS A 403 -6.24 -5.05 -31.50
N LYS A 404 -7.32 -5.20 -30.74
CA LYS A 404 -7.90 -6.50 -30.37
C LYS A 404 -9.15 -6.89 -31.17
N SER A 405 -9.73 -5.95 -31.92
CA SER A 405 -10.94 -6.16 -32.73
C SER A 405 -10.63 -6.32 -34.23
N ALA A 406 -9.37 -6.24 -34.63
CA ALA A 406 -8.86 -6.55 -35.96
C ALA A 406 -7.97 -7.80 -35.92
#